data_e01158c3d4fec2cf96752ebae9679453
#
_entry.id   e01158c3d4fec2cf96752ebae9679453
#
_cell.length_a   1.000
_cell.length_b   1.000
_cell.length_c   1.000
_cell.angle_alpha   90.00
_cell.angle_beta   90.00
_cell.angle_gamma   90.00
#
_symmetry.space_group_name_H-M   'P 1'
#
loop_
_entity.id
_entity.type
_entity.pdbx_description
1 polymer ?
#
loop_
_entity_poly.entity_id
_entity_poly.type
_entity_poly.pdbx_seq_one_letter_code
_entity_poly.pdbx_strand_id
1 'polypeptide(L)'
;MKFGRRIAAGGGGALLGGALLVLASGCSGPGTPFVKSQTLGGKRVSARRLNHGRELFVTYCSACHGVEGDGKGPAAVGLRPPPRNFKQGQYKFAAVASGQLPNDEDLLRIVQKGLHGSAMLPWNDVPERDLLDIIQYLKTLSPKWAEKTPGEPIVPGPDPWGDTRKAEAVTRGMKVYHGLAQCLSCHPAYESKETIQAASMELSRREATLRDDPYHAEQKDSDYGTSLMPPDFTRDHVRSGEALTDIYRTIASGIGGTAMPTWKGALPDDDIWAMAYYVRSLIDLKGTREADDRRDKLVAALAPSHGAGAKTN
;
A
#
# COMPACT_ATOMS: atom_id res chain seq x y z
N MET A 1 28.83 -53.51 -80.45
CA MET A 1 28.53 -54.89 -80.03
C MET A 1 27.38 -54.87 -79.03
N LYS A 2 26.27 -55.47 -79.36
CA LYS A 2 25.27 -56.23 -78.60
C LYS A 2 24.65 -55.53 -77.35
N PHE A 3 23.38 -55.18 -77.55
CA PHE A 3 22.18 -55.81 -76.97
C PHE A 3 22.10 -55.76 -75.45
N GLY A 4 21.07 -55.18 -74.87
CA GLY A 4 19.77 -55.74 -74.75
C GLY A 4 18.75 -54.86 -73.99
N ARG A 5 17.58 -54.88 -74.51
CA ARG A 5 16.28 -54.43 -74.02
C ARG A 5 15.93 -55.03 -72.65
N ARG A 6 15.21 -54.34 -71.84
CA ARG A 6 13.87 -54.78 -71.41
C ARG A 6 13.09 -53.69 -70.67
N ILE A 7 11.84 -53.57 -71.03
CA ILE A 7 10.73 -52.80 -70.55
C ILE A 7 10.20 -53.44 -69.27
N ALA A 8 9.79 -52.65 -68.27
CA ALA A 8 8.65 -53.00 -67.43
C ALA A 8 8.03 -51.72 -66.83
N ALA A 9 6.74 -51.59 -67.11
CA ALA A 9 5.82 -50.57 -66.59
C ALA A 9 5.35 -50.90 -65.15
N GLY A 10 4.87 -49.91 -64.47
CA GLY A 10 4.14 -50.00 -63.18
C GLY A 10 4.30 -48.71 -62.43
N GLY A 11 3.47 -47.75 -62.48
CA GLY A 11 2.12 -47.63 -62.02
C GLY A 11 2.12 -47.39 -60.47
N GLY A 12 1.88 -46.16 -60.05
CA GLY A 12 1.65 -45.92 -58.61
C GLY A 12 1.85 -44.44 -58.19
N GLY A 13 0.91 -43.60 -58.60
CA GLY A 13 0.86 -42.23 -58.07
C GLY A 13 0.48 -42.25 -56.61
N ALA A 14 1.42 -41.98 -55.76
CA ALA A 14 1.13 -41.67 -54.34
C ALA A 14 0.90 -40.15 -54.17
N LEU A 15 -0.36 -39.78 -54.09
CA LEU A 15 -0.79 -38.48 -53.68
C LEU A 15 -0.37 -38.33 -52.15
N LEU A 16 0.74 -37.68 -51.92
CA LEU A 16 1.11 -37.19 -50.58
C LEU A 16 0.18 -36.03 -50.24
N GLY A 17 -0.93 -36.36 -49.58
CA GLY A 17 -1.79 -35.41 -48.89
C GLY A 17 -0.99 -34.80 -47.73
N GLY A 18 -0.38 -33.62 -47.98
CA GLY A 18 0.21 -32.82 -46.92
C GLY A 18 -0.89 -32.38 -45.95
N ALA A 19 -1.02 -33.08 -44.86
CA ALA A 19 -1.82 -32.58 -43.73
C ALA A 19 -1.13 -31.31 -43.20
N LEU A 20 -1.69 -30.18 -43.58
CA LEU A 20 -1.34 -28.86 -42.98
C LEU A 20 -1.77 -28.93 -41.52
N LEU A 21 -0.85 -29.30 -40.61
CA LEU A 21 -1.01 -29.10 -39.20
C LEU A 21 -1.04 -27.59 -38.99
N VAL A 22 -2.23 -27.01 -38.96
CA VAL A 22 -2.45 -25.68 -38.39
C VAL A 22 -2.16 -25.81 -36.90
N LEU A 23 -0.93 -25.52 -36.51
CA LEU A 23 -0.60 -25.22 -35.14
C LEU A 23 -1.42 -23.98 -34.77
N ALA A 24 -2.63 -24.23 -34.26
CA ALA A 24 -3.37 -23.23 -33.54
C ALA A 24 -2.45 -22.83 -32.33
N SER A 25 -1.64 -21.82 -32.55
CA SER A 25 -1.03 -21.07 -31.45
C SER A 25 -2.19 -20.51 -30.65
N GLY A 26 -2.75 -21.33 -29.78
CA GLY A 26 -3.72 -20.90 -28.80
C GLY A 26 -3.07 -19.76 -28.00
N CYS A 27 -3.54 -18.56 -28.22
CA CYS A 27 -3.36 -17.51 -27.25
C CYS A 27 -3.77 -18.12 -25.91
N SER A 28 -2.80 -18.55 -25.10
CA SER A 28 -3.02 -18.99 -23.74
C SER A 28 -3.52 -17.76 -23.00
N GLY A 29 -4.82 -17.50 -23.12
CA GLY A 29 -5.53 -16.55 -22.29
C GLY A 29 -5.35 -16.97 -20.83
N PRO A 30 -5.44 -16.04 -19.89
CA PRO A 30 -5.13 -16.27 -18.51
C PRO A 30 -6.04 -17.34 -17.91
N GLY A 31 -5.47 -18.51 -17.63
CA GLY A 31 -6.03 -19.58 -16.80
C GLY A 31 -7.33 -20.23 -17.26
N THR A 32 -7.60 -21.42 -16.74
CA THR A 32 -8.86 -22.15 -16.97
C THR A 32 -10.05 -21.37 -16.39
N PRO A 33 -11.21 -21.26 -17.09
CA PRO A 33 -12.40 -20.62 -16.56
C PRO A 33 -12.88 -21.26 -15.26
N PHE A 34 -13.36 -20.44 -14.34
CA PHE A 34 -14.05 -20.92 -13.16
C PHE A 34 -15.37 -21.57 -13.59
N VAL A 35 -15.58 -22.82 -13.21
CA VAL A 35 -16.81 -23.57 -13.50
C VAL A 35 -17.73 -23.68 -12.29
N LYS A 36 -17.22 -23.38 -11.09
CA LYS A 36 -17.94 -23.45 -9.82
C LYS A 36 -17.77 -22.16 -9.01
N SER A 37 -18.77 -21.84 -8.17
CA SER A 37 -18.65 -20.79 -7.18
C SER A 37 -17.53 -21.11 -6.18
N GLN A 38 -16.87 -20.07 -5.67
CA GLN A 38 -15.88 -20.19 -4.60
C GLN A 38 -16.34 -19.43 -3.34
N THR A 39 -15.88 -19.87 -2.18
CA THR A 39 -16.04 -19.12 -0.93
C THR A 39 -14.76 -18.36 -0.67
N LEU A 40 -14.84 -17.03 -0.65
CA LEU A 40 -13.70 -16.13 -0.51
C LEU A 40 -13.99 -15.11 0.59
N GLY A 41 -13.17 -15.11 1.63
CA GLY A 41 -13.40 -14.25 2.78
C GLY A 41 -14.75 -14.51 3.46
N GLY A 42 -15.21 -15.79 3.51
CA GLY A 42 -16.50 -16.18 4.06
C GLY A 42 -17.72 -15.91 3.16
N LYS A 43 -17.55 -15.24 2.00
CA LYS A 43 -18.65 -14.94 1.06
C LYS A 43 -18.60 -15.86 -0.16
N ARG A 44 -19.76 -16.39 -0.58
CA ARG A 44 -19.86 -17.20 -1.80
C ARG A 44 -19.90 -16.30 -3.04
N VAL A 45 -18.98 -16.53 -3.96
CA VAL A 45 -18.85 -15.79 -5.23
C VAL A 45 -19.09 -16.72 -6.39
N SER A 46 -19.98 -16.35 -7.31
CA SER A 46 -20.33 -17.18 -8.47
C SER A 46 -19.18 -17.24 -9.49
N ALA A 47 -19.09 -18.38 -10.22
CA ALA A 47 -18.14 -18.56 -11.31
C ALA A 47 -18.26 -17.45 -12.37
N ARG A 48 -19.47 -16.98 -12.68
CA ARG A 48 -19.71 -15.87 -13.60
C ARG A 48 -18.98 -14.60 -13.17
N ARG A 49 -19.13 -14.18 -11.88
CA ARG A 49 -18.45 -13.01 -11.36
C ARG A 49 -16.93 -13.15 -11.38
N LEU A 50 -16.42 -14.33 -11.01
CA LEU A 50 -14.99 -14.59 -11.03
C LEU A 50 -14.40 -14.52 -12.43
N ASN A 51 -15.08 -15.07 -13.46
CA ASN A 51 -14.64 -15.00 -14.84
C ASN A 51 -14.68 -13.56 -15.37
N HIS A 52 -15.77 -12.84 -15.12
CA HIS A 52 -15.89 -11.43 -15.53
C HIS A 52 -14.81 -10.57 -14.84
N GLY A 53 -14.61 -10.72 -13.53
CA GLY A 53 -13.55 -10.02 -12.80
C GLY A 53 -12.15 -10.34 -13.31
N ARG A 54 -11.90 -11.58 -13.77
CA ARG A 54 -10.64 -11.96 -14.39
C ARG A 54 -10.40 -11.25 -15.72
N GLU A 55 -11.41 -11.21 -16.59
CA GLU A 55 -11.32 -10.51 -17.88
C GLU A 55 -11.00 -9.03 -17.68
N LEU A 56 -11.70 -8.38 -16.73
CA LEU A 56 -11.45 -6.99 -16.38
C LEU A 56 -10.08 -6.78 -15.74
N PHE A 57 -9.64 -7.69 -14.85
CA PHE A 57 -8.32 -7.64 -14.25
C PHE A 57 -7.21 -7.71 -15.31
N VAL A 58 -7.36 -8.60 -16.27
CA VAL A 58 -6.40 -8.71 -17.38
C VAL A 58 -6.38 -7.44 -18.21
N THR A 59 -7.53 -6.83 -18.45
CA THR A 59 -7.66 -5.61 -19.26
C THR A 59 -7.05 -4.40 -18.55
N TYR A 60 -7.35 -4.19 -17.26
CA TYR A 60 -7.02 -2.95 -16.57
C TYR A 60 -5.82 -3.03 -15.63
N CYS A 61 -5.53 -4.22 -15.08
CA CYS A 61 -4.62 -4.35 -13.94
C CYS A 61 -3.34 -5.13 -14.25
N SER A 62 -3.41 -6.09 -15.18
CA SER A 62 -2.33 -7.06 -15.41
C SER A 62 -1.04 -6.45 -15.94
N ALA A 63 -1.12 -5.32 -16.66
CA ALA A 63 0.06 -4.62 -17.17
C ALA A 63 1.07 -4.28 -16.05
N CYS A 64 0.59 -3.91 -14.88
CA CYS A 64 1.41 -3.63 -13.70
C CYS A 64 1.47 -4.82 -12.73
N HIS A 65 0.29 -5.41 -12.44
CA HIS A 65 0.20 -6.45 -11.40
C HIS A 65 0.56 -7.86 -11.87
N GLY A 66 0.79 -8.06 -13.18
CA GLY A 66 1.03 -9.37 -13.79
C GLY A 66 -0.27 -10.16 -13.97
N VAL A 67 -0.33 -11.01 -14.98
CA VAL A 67 -1.50 -11.87 -15.25
C VAL A 67 -1.77 -12.85 -14.11
N GLU A 68 -0.71 -13.24 -13.39
CA GLU A 68 -0.75 -14.09 -12.20
C GLU A 68 -0.95 -13.31 -10.91
N GLY A 69 -1.05 -11.97 -10.98
CA GLY A 69 -1.15 -11.11 -9.80
C GLY A 69 0.08 -11.09 -8.90
N ASP A 70 1.26 -11.40 -9.45
CA ASP A 70 2.54 -11.50 -8.73
C ASP A 70 3.29 -10.15 -8.61
N GLY A 71 2.72 -9.07 -9.17
CA GLY A 71 3.32 -7.74 -9.19
C GLY A 71 4.40 -7.55 -10.25
N LYS A 72 4.55 -8.49 -11.19
CA LYS A 72 5.62 -8.52 -12.21
C LYS A 72 5.10 -8.30 -13.63
N GLY A 73 4.09 -7.48 -13.79
CA GLY A 73 3.61 -7.09 -15.12
C GLY A 73 4.68 -6.34 -15.91
N PRO A 74 4.58 -6.31 -17.25
CA PRO A 74 5.59 -5.66 -18.11
C PRO A 74 5.77 -4.17 -17.79
N ALA A 75 4.73 -3.49 -17.33
CA ALA A 75 4.81 -2.08 -16.90
C ALA A 75 5.29 -1.89 -15.46
N ALA A 76 5.60 -2.95 -14.72
CA ALA A 76 6.10 -2.87 -13.34
C ALA A 76 7.57 -2.48 -13.25
N VAL A 77 8.32 -2.63 -14.35
CA VAL A 77 9.77 -2.39 -14.37
C VAL A 77 10.09 -0.95 -13.97
N GLY A 78 10.92 -0.79 -12.97
CA GLY A 78 11.34 0.53 -12.49
C GLY A 78 10.34 1.27 -11.60
N LEU A 79 9.11 0.77 -11.42
CA LEU A 79 8.15 1.43 -10.53
C LEU A 79 8.59 1.38 -9.06
N ARG A 80 8.45 2.51 -8.39
CA ARG A 80 8.73 2.69 -6.95
C ARG A 80 7.56 3.41 -6.29
N PRO A 81 6.80 2.79 -5.37
CA PRO A 81 6.90 1.39 -4.95
C PRO A 81 6.50 0.41 -6.06
N PRO A 82 6.97 -0.85 -5.99
CA PRO A 82 6.56 -1.89 -6.94
C PRO A 82 5.07 -2.24 -6.76
N PRO A 83 4.40 -2.71 -7.83
CA PRO A 83 3.02 -3.18 -7.75
C PRO A 83 2.85 -4.31 -6.73
N ARG A 84 1.67 -4.37 -6.12
CA ARG A 84 1.35 -5.39 -5.12
C ARG A 84 1.36 -6.79 -5.72
N ASN A 85 2.07 -7.70 -5.03
CA ASN A 85 1.94 -9.13 -5.24
C ASN A 85 0.72 -9.66 -4.45
N PHE A 86 -0.37 -9.97 -5.14
CA PHE A 86 -1.61 -10.44 -4.53
C PHE A 86 -1.53 -11.88 -4.02
N LYS A 87 -0.59 -12.69 -4.55
CA LYS A 87 -0.38 -14.09 -4.10
C LYS A 87 0.00 -14.18 -2.62
N GLN A 88 0.62 -13.12 -2.08
CA GLN A 88 0.98 -13.05 -0.66
C GLN A 88 -0.24 -12.87 0.27
N GLY A 89 -1.37 -12.39 -0.25
CA GLY A 89 -2.53 -12.07 0.56
C GLY A 89 -2.21 -11.10 1.69
N GLN A 90 -1.39 -10.10 1.41
CA GLN A 90 -0.99 -9.04 2.34
C GLN A 90 -1.34 -7.69 1.75
N TYR A 91 -1.99 -6.85 2.54
CA TYR A 91 -2.51 -5.56 2.11
C TYR A 91 -2.07 -4.46 3.08
N LYS A 92 -1.52 -3.35 2.57
CA LYS A 92 -1.02 -2.25 3.39
C LYS A 92 -2.15 -1.39 3.97
N PHE A 93 -3.08 -0.99 3.10
CA PHE A 93 -4.03 0.07 3.41
C PHE A 93 -5.45 -0.51 3.53
N ALA A 94 -5.77 -1.00 4.71
CA ALA A 94 -7.08 -1.55 5.03
C ALA A 94 -7.58 -0.97 6.35
N ALA A 95 -8.89 -0.77 6.47
CA ALA A 95 -9.52 -0.31 7.70
C ALA A 95 -9.86 -1.49 8.61
N VAL A 96 -8.86 -2.32 8.88
CA VAL A 96 -8.89 -3.45 9.81
C VAL A 96 -7.58 -3.45 10.61
N ALA A 97 -7.49 -4.21 11.67
CA ALA A 97 -6.23 -4.31 12.41
C ALA A 97 -5.09 -4.79 11.49
N SER A 98 -3.89 -4.24 11.70
CA SER A 98 -2.71 -4.50 10.88
C SER A 98 -2.46 -5.99 10.70
N GLY A 99 -2.26 -6.43 9.45
CA GLY A 99 -2.02 -7.83 9.08
C GLY A 99 -3.27 -8.67 8.84
N GLN A 100 -4.47 -8.17 9.11
CA GLN A 100 -5.72 -8.85 8.75
C GLN A 100 -6.08 -8.65 7.28
N LEU A 101 -6.98 -9.51 6.75
CA LEU A 101 -7.52 -9.33 5.40
C LEU A 101 -8.46 -8.13 5.35
N PRO A 102 -8.38 -7.30 4.28
CA PRO A 102 -9.26 -6.14 4.10
C PRO A 102 -10.71 -6.54 3.82
N ASN A 103 -11.63 -5.62 4.04
CA ASN A 103 -12.99 -5.72 3.53
C ASN A 103 -13.06 -5.33 2.04
N ASP A 104 -14.17 -5.65 1.37
CA ASP A 104 -14.37 -5.29 -0.04
C ASP A 104 -14.31 -3.78 -0.24
N GLU A 105 -14.87 -3.03 0.71
CA GLU A 105 -14.91 -1.56 0.74
C GLU A 105 -13.50 -0.95 0.83
N ASP A 106 -12.58 -1.61 1.53
CA ASP A 106 -11.18 -1.17 1.60
C ASP A 106 -10.49 -1.30 0.25
N LEU A 107 -10.65 -2.47 -0.38
CA LEU A 107 -10.07 -2.73 -1.70
C LEU A 107 -10.68 -1.83 -2.75
N LEU A 108 -12.01 -1.64 -2.72
CA LEU A 108 -12.74 -0.75 -3.62
C LEU A 108 -12.23 0.69 -3.49
N ARG A 109 -12.10 1.19 -2.26
CA ARG A 109 -11.59 2.54 -1.99
C ARG A 109 -10.21 2.74 -2.59
N ILE A 110 -9.29 1.78 -2.42
CA ILE A 110 -7.93 1.87 -2.96
C ILE A 110 -7.93 1.85 -4.49
N VAL A 111 -8.77 1.02 -5.11
CA VAL A 111 -8.84 0.96 -6.58
C VAL A 111 -9.47 2.24 -7.13
N GLN A 112 -10.55 2.73 -6.53
CA GLN A 112 -11.21 3.96 -6.97
C GLN A 112 -10.35 5.20 -6.81
N LYS A 113 -9.65 5.36 -5.66
CA LYS A 113 -8.85 6.56 -5.35
C LYS A 113 -7.41 6.49 -5.83
N GLY A 114 -6.92 5.30 -6.16
CA GLY A 114 -5.50 5.07 -6.39
C GLY A 114 -4.66 5.24 -5.11
N LEU A 115 -3.36 5.33 -5.28
CA LEU A 115 -2.40 5.57 -4.19
C LEU A 115 -1.55 6.79 -4.51
N HIS A 116 -1.69 7.84 -3.73
CA HIS A 116 -1.01 9.13 -3.94
C HIS A 116 0.51 8.96 -4.02
N GLY A 117 1.14 9.66 -4.97
CA GLY A 117 2.59 9.59 -5.18
C GLY A 117 3.08 8.21 -5.64
N SER A 118 2.24 7.42 -6.29
CA SER A 118 2.60 6.14 -6.88
C SER A 118 2.03 5.97 -8.29
N ALA A 119 2.42 4.91 -9.00
CA ALA A 119 1.87 4.56 -10.31
C ALA A 119 0.47 3.90 -10.25
N MET A 120 -0.07 3.64 -9.05
CA MET A 120 -1.45 3.14 -8.91
C MET A 120 -2.44 4.30 -9.04
N LEU A 121 -2.89 4.54 -10.27
CA LEU A 121 -3.83 5.59 -10.61
C LEU A 121 -5.25 5.27 -10.11
N PRO A 122 -6.12 6.30 -9.94
CA PRO A 122 -7.53 6.09 -9.64
C PRO A 122 -8.29 5.48 -10.84
N TRP A 123 -9.22 4.57 -10.54
CA TRP A 123 -10.05 3.85 -11.52
C TRP A 123 -11.54 4.16 -11.31
N ASN A 124 -11.87 5.41 -11.00
CA ASN A 124 -13.22 5.88 -10.74
C ASN A 124 -14.12 5.95 -12.01
N ASP A 125 -13.51 5.87 -13.19
CA ASP A 125 -14.24 5.81 -14.47
C ASP A 125 -14.74 4.39 -14.81
N VAL A 126 -14.26 3.36 -14.10
CA VAL A 126 -14.75 1.98 -14.24
C VAL A 126 -15.98 1.80 -13.35
N PRO A 127 -17.09 1.25 -13.84
CA PRO A 127 -18.28 1.03 -13.03
C PRO A 127 -17.98 0.25 -11.74
N GLU A 128 -18.52 0.68 -10.61
CA GLU A 128 -18.26 0.08 -9.30
C GLU A 128 -18.53 -1.43 -9.27
N ARG A 129 -19.59 -1.87 -9.96
CA ARG A 129 -19.91 -3.29 -10.08
C ARG A 129 -18.75 -4.08 -10.69
N ASP A 130 -18.09 -3.51 -11.70
CA ASP A 130 -16.99 -4.13 -12.42
C ASP A 130 -15.71 -4.14 -11.57
N LEU A 131 -15.46 -3.05 -10.82
CA LEU A 131 -14.40 -3.01 -9.81
C LEU A 131 -14.61 -4.07 -8.71
N LEU A 132 -15.85 -4.25 -8.24
CA LEU A 132 -16.17 -5.29 -7.27
C LEU A 132 -15.96 -6.70 -7.84
N ASP A 133 -16.22 -6.94 -9.12
CA ASP A 133 -15.94 -8.24 -9.75
C ASP A 133 -14.42 -8.47 -9.90
N ILE A 134 -13.63 -7.43 -10.24
CA ILE A 134 -12.16 -7.48 -10.19
C ILE A 134 -11.67 -7.84 -8.79
N ILE A 135 -12.22 -7.22 -7.75
CA ILE A 135 -11.87 -7.50 -6.35
C ILE A 135 -12.17 -8.95 -5.98
N GLN A 136 -13.31 -9.50 -6.41
CA GLN A 136 -13.59 -10.91 -6.14
C GLN A 136 -12.61 -11.84 -6.86
N TYR A 137 -12.23 -11.54 -8.11
CA TYR A 137 -11.18 -12.29 -8.80
C TYR A 137 -9.83 -12.17 -8.10
N LEU A 138 -9.42 -10.97 -7.70
CA LEU A 138 -8.17 -10.71 -6.99
C LEU A 138 -8.03 -11.59 -5.74
N LYS A 139 -9.11 -11.84 -5.03
CA LYS A 139 -9.11 -12.72 -3.85
C LYS A 139 -8.74 -14.17 -4.19
N THR A 140 -9.04 -14.64 -5.39
CA THR A 140 -8.68 -16.01 -5.83
C THR A 140 -7.17 -16.20 -5.98
N LEU A 141 -6.40 -15.12 -6.07
CA LEU A 141 -4.96 -15.16 -6.28
C LEU A 141 -4.17 -15.55 -5.02
N SER A 142 -4.80 -15.55 -3.84
CA SER A 142 -4.18 -15.98 -2.59
C SER A 142 -5.05 -16.99 -1.84
N PRO A 143 -4.48 -18.11 -1.36
CA PRO A 143 -5.21 -19.11 -0.59
C PRO A 143 -5.77 -18.57 0.74
N LYS A 144 -5.17 -17.49 1.28
CA LYS A 144 -5.64 -16.87 2.52
C LYS A 144 -7.12 -16.50 2.50
N TRP A 145 -7.65 -16.14 1.32
CA TRP A 145 -9.06 -15.77 1.19
C TRP A 145 -10.03 -16.95 1.26
N ALA A 146 -9.56 -18.17 0.96
CA ALA A 146 -10.34 -19.38 1.17
C ALA A 146 -10.34 -19.83 2.64
N GLU A 147 -9.29 -19.47 3.39
CA GLU A 147 -9.04 -19.93 4.75
C GLU A 147 -9.52 -18.94 5.83
N LYS A 148 -9.56 -17.64 5.52
CA LYS A 148 -9.79 -16.56 6.49
C LYS A 148 -10.88 -15.62 6.03
N THR A 149 -11.58 -15.04 6.99
CA THR A 149 -12.49 -13.91 6.78
C THR A 149 -11.75 -12.58 6.93
N PRO A 150 -12.27 -11.48 6.35
CA PRO A 150 -11.80 -10.13 6.64
C PRO A 150 -11.82 -9.81 8.13
N GLY A 151 -10.93 -8.89 8.53
CA GLY A 151 -10.95 -8.36 9.89
C GLY A 151 -12.17 -7.49 10.18
N GLU A 152 -12.40 -7.24 11.46
CA GLU A 152 -13.45 -6.30 11.90
C GLU A 152 -13.16 -4.90 11.35
N PRO A 153 -14.13 -4.24 10.72
CA PRO A 153 -13.96 -2.90 10.16
C PRO A 153 -13.68 -1.86 11.25
N ILE A 154 -12.61 -1.10 11.07
CA ILE A 154 -12.32 0.09 11.87
C ILE A 154 -12.99 1.28 11.21
N VAL A 155 -14.17 1.63 11.69
CA VAL A 155 -14.94 2.77 11.22
C VAL A 155 -14.58 4.00 12.05
N PRO A 156 -14.22 5.14 11.42
CA PRO A 156 -14.04 6.38 12.15
C PRO A 156 -15.31 6.78 12.88
N GLY A 157 -15.21 6.99 14.18
CA GLY A 157 -16.29 7.61 14.95
C GLY A 157 -16.50 9.08 14.56
N PRO A 158 -17.50 9.77 15.13
CA PRO A 158 -17.66 11.19 14.93
C PRO A 158 -16.39 11.96 15.30
N ASP A 159 -16.03 12.98 14.53
CA ASP A 159 -14.93 13.87 14.85
C ASP A 159 -15.29 14.72 16.07
N PRO A 160 -14.59 14.60 17.21
CA PRO A 160 -14.92 15.33 18.44
C PRO A 160 -14.41 16.78 18.44
N TRP A 161 -13.59 17.15 17.46
CA TRP A 161 -12.91 18.44 17.43
C TRP A 161 -13.62 19.44 16.49
N GLY A 162 -13.89 19.04 15.27
CA GLY A 162 -14.46 19.89 14.23
C GLY A 162 -13.62 21.15 13.93
N ASP A 163 -14.14 22.02 13.07
CA ASP A 163 -13.41 23.22 12.64
C ASP A 163 -13.19 24.21 13.80
N THR A 164 -14.11 24.31 14.75
CA THR A 164 -14.05 25.28 15.85
C THR A 164 -12.95 24.96 16.87
N ARG A 165 -12.58 23.69 17.00
CA ARG A 165 -11.53 23.23 17.93
C ARG A 165 -10.28 22.72 17.22
N LYS A 166 -10.11 23.05 15.93
CA LYS A 166 -8.98 22.59 15.11
C LYS A 166 -7.62 22.90 15.76
N ALA A 167 -7.42 24.12 16.28
CA ALA A 167 -6.14 24.50 16.91
C ALA A 167 -5.84 23.69 18.18
N GLU A 168 -6.88 23.40 18.96
CA GLU A 168 -6.77 22.54 20.15
C GLU A 168 -6.42 21.11 19.76
N ALA A 169 -7.09 20.57 18.72
CA ALA A 169 -6.81 19.24 18.17
C ALA A 169 -5.37 19.12 17.68
N VAL A 170 -4.86 20.11 16.93
CA VAL A 170 -3.47 20.13 16.45
C VAL A 170 -2.49 20.12 17.64
N THR A 171 -2.73 20.95 18.66
CA THR A 171 -1.88 20.98 19.86
C THR A 171 -1.91 19.64 20.62
N ARG A 172 -3.09 19.06 20.80
CA ARG A 172 -3.23 17.74 21.44
C ARG A 172 -2.54 16.66 20.61
N GLY A 173 -2.75 16.65 19.30
CA GLY A 173 -2.16 15.68 18.36
C GLY A 173 -0.63 15.75 18.33
N MET A 174 -0.07 16.95 18.39
CA MET A 174 1.38 17.16 18.52
C MET A 174 1.92 16.47 19.78
N LYS A 175 1.28 16.68 20.93
CA LYS A 175 1.68 16.03 22.19
C LYS A 175 1.54 14.51 22.14
N VAL A 176 0.44 13.99 21.56
CA VAL A 176 0.23 12.54 21.44
C VAL A 176 1.26 11.92 20.50
N TYR A 177 1.51 12.53 19.33
CA TYR A 177 2.48 12.07 18.34
C TYR A 177 3.89 11.91 18.92
N HIS A 178 4.35 12.92 19.67
CA HIS A 178 5.70 12.96 20.21
C HIS A 178 5.83 12.32 21.58
N GLY A 179 4.86 12.54 22.47
CA GLY A 179 4.99 12.20 23.88
C GLY A 179 4.36 10.85 24.27
N LEU A 180 3.23 10.47 23.68
CA LEU A 180 2.50 9.26 24.06
C LEU A 180 2.70 8.11 23.07
N ALA A 181 2.36 8.33 21.80
CA ALA A 181 2.47 7.32 20.75
C ALA A 181 3.89 7.18 20.19
N GLN A 182 4.76 8.15 20.44
CA GLN A 182 6.17 8.17 20.00
C GLN A 182 6.34 7.82 18.53
N CYS A 183 5.52 8.40 17.65
CA CYS A 183 5.58 8.19 16.19
C CYS A 183 6.95 8.56 15.61
N LEU A 184 7.67 9.46 16.30
CA LEU A 184 9.06 9.86 16.00
C LEU A 184 10.08 8.72 16.10
N SER A 185 9.70 7.55 16.60
CA SER A 185 10.57 6.36 16.56
C SER A 185 10.78 5.84 15.14
N CYS A 186 9.91 6.21 14.20
CA CYS A 186 9.98 5.84 12.79
C CYS A 186 9.86 7.04 11.85
N HIS A 187 8.92 7.95 12.12
CA HIS A 187 8.72 9.19 11.36
C HIS A 187 9.64 10.31 11.87
N PRO A 188 9.84 11.40 11.11
CA PRO A 188 10.53 12.57 11.62
C PRO A 188 9.81 13.16 12.83
N ALA A 189 10.58 13.69 13.78
CA ALA A 189 10.08 14.65 14.76
C ALA A 189 9.92 16.02 14.09
N TYR A 190 8.99 16.81 14.61
CA TYR A 190 8.69 18.16 14.10
C TYR A 190 8.75 19.22 15.22
N GLU A 191 9.23 18.85 16.37
CA GLU A 191 9.38 19.72 17.57
C GLU A 191 10.77 19.61 18.18
N SER A 192 11.15 20.60 19.01
CA SER A 192 12.42 20.55 19.73
C SER A 192 12.45 19.41 20.74
N LYS A 193 13.66 18.99 21.13
CA LYS A 193 13.83 17.93 22.15
C LYS A 193 13.15 18.29 23.46
N GLU A 194 13.21 19.56 23.88
CA GLU A 194 12.58 20.08 25.09
C GLU A 194 11.05 19.95 25.01
N THR A 195 10.45 20.33 23.89
CA THR A 195 9.01 20.20 23.66
C THR A 195 8.58 18.73 23.68
N ILE A 196 9.36 17.84 23.05
CA ILE A 196 9.10 16.40 23.04
C ILE A 196 9.16 15.83 24.47
N GLN A 197 10.19 16.17 25.24
CA GLN A 197 10.33 15.73 26.63
C GLN A 197 9.18 16.24 27.51
N ALA A 198 8.80 17.51 27.36
CA ALA A 198 7.67 18.07 28.09
C ALA A 198 6.36 17.33 27.79
N ALA A 199 6.08 17.05 26.49
CA ALA A 199 4.89 16.30 26.06
C ALA A 199 4.90 14.86 26.61
N SER A 200 6.06 14.21 26.62
CA SER A 200 6.20 12.84 27.13
C SER A 200 5.98 12.80 28.64
N MET A 201 6.58 13.71 29.39
CA MET A 201 6.38 13.82 30.84
C MET A 201 4.93 14.15 31.21
N GLU A 202 4.26 15.02 30.41
CA GLU A 202 2.86 15.38 30.64
C GLU A 202 1.92 14.16 30.44
N LEU A 203 2.10 13.42 29.35
CA LEU A 203 1.14 12.39 28.93
C LEU A 203 1.48 10.99 29.44
N SER A 204 2.73 10.60 29.46
CA SER A 204 3.17 9.24 29.82
C SER A 204 3.88 9.13 31.17
N ARG A 205 4.24 10.26 31.77
CA ARG A 205 5.07 10.31 32.99
C ARG A 205 6.45 9.67 32.83
N ARG A 206 6.95 9.61 31.60
CA ARG A 206 8.24 9.03 31.26
C ARG A 206 9.01 9.98 30.34
N GLU A 207 10.33 9.88 30.39
CA GLU A 207 11.17 10.57 29.39
C GLU A 207 10.98 9.96 28.01
N ALA A 208 10.97 10.81 26.99
CA ALA A 208 10.92 10.35 25.61
C ALA A 208 12.26 9.72 25.23
N THR A 209 12.22 8.55 24.59
CA THR A 209 13.40 7.97 23.97
C THR A 209 13.58 8.57 22.57
N LEU A 210 14.66 9.35 22.41
CA LEU A 210 14.98 9.97 21.12
C LEU A 210 16.08 9.19 20.42
N ARG A 211 15.96 9.06 19.10
CA ARG A 211 17.03 8.58 18.22
C ARG A 211 18.15 9.63 18.15
N ASP A 212 19.33 9.24 17.68
CA ASP A 212 20.44 10.20 17.46
C ASP A 212 20.05 11.27 16.45
N ASP A 213 19.35 10.88 15.40
CA ASP A 213 18.74 11.77 14.40
C ASP A 213 17.21 11.61 14.41
N PRO A 214 16.48 12.38 15.23
CA PRO A 214 15.03 12.29 15.31
C PRO A 214 14.32 13.04 14.18
N TYR A 215 14.99 13.93 13.45
CA TYR A 215 14.37 14.81 12.45
C TYR A 215 14.34 14.24 11.04
N HIS A 216 14.90 13.04 10.83
CA HIS A 216 14.77 12.28 9.61
C HIS A 216 13.99 10.98 9.87
N ALA A 217 13.29 10.49 8.83
CA ALA A 217 12.61 9.21 8.92
C ALA A 217 13.61 8.06 9.04
N GLU A 218 13.25 7.03 9.78
CA GLU A 218 14.07 5.83 9.93
C GLU A 218 13.55 4.70 9.05
N GLN A 219 14.43 4.14 8.25
CA GLN A 219 14.12 2.98 7.41
C GLN A 219 13.76 1.77 8.26
N LYS A 220 12.67 1.08 7.93
CA LYS A 220 12.19 -0.12 8.61
C LYS A 220 11.98 -1.26 7.61
N ASP A 221 12.27 -2.47 8.03
CA ASP A 221 11.98 -3.66 7.25
C ASP A 221 10.48 -3.95 7.22
N SER A 222 10.05 -4.63 6.17
CA SER A 222 8.65 -5.02 5.98
C SER A 222 8.52 -6.49 5.64
N ASP A 223 7.33 -7.06 5.89
CA ASP A 223 6.98 -8.44 5.52
C ASP A 223 6.92 -8.65 3.99
N TYR A 224 7.12 -7.57 3.22
CA TYR A 224 7.17 -7.63 1.75
C TYR A 224 8.57 -7.95 1.20
N GLY A 225 9.55 -8.17 2.09
CA GLY A 225 10.94 -8.39 1.71
C GLY A 225 11.65 -7.14 1.19
N THR A 226 11.14 -5.96 1.53
CA THR A 226 11.71 -4.66 1.17
C THR A 226 11.75 -3.76 2.38
N SER A 227 12.78 -2.93 2.48
CA SER A 227 12.81 -1.87 3.48
C SER A 227 11.94 -0.70 3.03
N LEU A 228 11.28 -0.07 3.98
CA LEU A 228 10.35 1.03 3.76
C LEU A 228 10.82 2.26 4.53
N MET A 229 10.65 3.42 3.90
CA MET A 229 10.84 4.72 4.53
C MET A 229 9.47 5.26 4.92
N PRO A 230 9.20 5.52 6.22
CA PRO A 230 8.02 6.26 6.64
C PRO A 230 8.00 7.66 6.03
N PRO A 231 6.83 8.22 5.67
CA PRO A 231 6.77 9.54 5.06
C PRO A 231 7.20 10.65 6.04
N ASP A 232 7.92 11.62 5.52
CA ASP A 232 8.00 12.95 6.10
C ASP A 232 6.77 13.75 5.64
N PHE A 233 5.86 14.04 6.56
CA PHE A 233 4.57 14.65 6.25
C PHE A 233 4.67 16.05 5.64
N THR A 234 5.81 16.72 5.81
CA THR A 234 6.07 18.03 5.19
C THR A 234 6.65 17.94 3.78
N ARG A 235 6.95 16.72 3.29
CA ARG A 235 7.61 16.50 1.98
C ARG A 235 6.92 15.42 1.15
N ASP A 236 6.54 14.30 1.77
CA ASP A 236 6.06 13.13 1.07
C ASP A 236 4.53 13.08 0.98
N HIS A 237 4.02 12.35 0.00
CA HIS A 237 2.61 12.04 -0.07
C HIS A 237 2.22 10.93 0.91
N VAL A 238 1.08 11.11 1.59
CA VAL A 238 0.42 10.04 2.33
C VAL A 238 -0.39 9.20 1.35
N ARG A 239 0.14 8.05 0.99
CA ARG A 239 -0.39 7.20 -0.10
C ARG A 239 -1.82 6.74 0.09
N SER A 240 -2.25 6.54 1.33
CA SER A 240 -3.62 6.10 1.68
C SER A 240 -4.66 7.21 1.58
N GLY A 241 -4.23 8.46 1.35
CA GLY A 241 -5.06 9.66 1.31
C GLY A 241 -4.67 10.67 2.38
N GLU A 242 -4.94 11.94 2.09
CA GLU A 242 -4.56 13.09 2.92
C GLU A 242 -5.76 13.80 3.57
N ALA A 243 -7.01 13.32 3.35
CA ALA A 243 -8.17 13.82 4.09
C ALA A 243 -8.11 13.39 5.56
N LEU A 244 -8.67 14.17 6.47
CA LEU A 244 -8.67 13.86 7.91
C LEU A 244 -9.14 12.43 8.21
N THR A 245 -10.21 11.99 7.56
CA THR A 245 -10.75 10.63 7.73
C THR A 245 -9.81 9.55 7.18
N ASP A 246 -9.04 9.83 6.11
CA ASP A 246 -8.07 8.89 5.56
C ASP A 246 -6.86 8.75 6.49
N ILE A 247 -6.40 9.89 7.06
CA ILE A 247 -5.31 9.92 8.05
C ILE A 247 -5.74 9.21 9.33
N TYR A 248 -6.93 9.54 9.88
CA TYR A 248 -7.50 8.85 11.04
C TYR A 248 -7.52 7.34 10.81
N ARG A 249 -8.08 6.89 9.67
CA ARG A 249 -8.19 5.47 9.32
C ARG A 249 -6.82 4.80 9.28
N THR A 250 -5.83 5.46 8.68
CA THR A 250 -4.47 4.92 8.57
C THR A 250 -3.80 4.80 9.93
N ILE A 251 -3.97 5.79 10.81
CA ILE A 251 -3.45 5.72 12.19
C ILE A 251 -4.19 4.63 12.96
N ALA A 252 -5.51 4.64 12.94
CA ALA A 252 -6.34 3.71 13.70
C ALA A 252 -6.07 2.24 13.33
N SER A 253 -5.94 1.93 12.03
CA SER A 253 -5.71 0.56 11.55
C SER A 253 -4.25 0.14 11.54
N GLY A 254 -3.31 1.09 11.50
CA GLY A 254 -1.92 0.80 11.15
C GLY A 254 -1.75 0.49 9.66
N ILE A 255 -0.58 -0.02 9.29
CA ILE A 255 -0.26 -0.37 7.90
C ILE A 255 0.21 -1.82 7.86
N GLY A 256 -0.59 -2.69 7.26
CA GLY A 256 -0.33 -4.13 7.19
C GLY A 256 1.04 -4.48 6.60
N GLY A 257 1.75 -5.41 7.23
CA GLY A 257 3.08 -5.87 6.83
C GLY A 257 4.19 -4.83 7.03
N THR A 258 3.98 -3.84 7.91
CA THR A 258 4.98 -2.83 8.28
C THR A 258 5.08 -2.67 9.79
N ALA A 259 6.06 -1.91 10.25
CA ALA A 259 6.23 -1.60 11.65
C ALA A 259 5.17 -0.66 12.25
N MET A 260 4.27 -0.09 11.41
CA MET A 260 3.20 0.80 11.90
C MET A 260 2.04 0.00 12.51
N PRO A 261 1.85 0.01 13.84
CA PRO A 261 0.86 -0.81 14.52
C PRO A 261 -0.55 -0.25 14.40
N THR A 262 -1.55 -1.05 14.79
CA THR A 262 -2.92 -0.61 15.01
C THR A 262 -2.99 0.21 16.30
N TRP A 263 -3.54 1.42 16.23
CA TRP A 263 -3.72 2.29 17.40
C TRP A 263 -5.15 2.28 17.96
N LYS A 264 -6.13 1.83 17.18
CA LYS A 264 -7.51 1.62 17.67
C LYS A 264 -7.51 0.63 18.81
N GLY A 265 -8.07 1.04 19.94
CA GLY A 265 -8.05 0.24 21.18
C GLY A 265 -6.80 0.43 22.05
N ALA A 266 -5.70 0.96 21.52
CA ALA A 266 -4.52 1.34 22.29
C ALA A 266 -4.55 2.80 22.72
N LEU A 267 -5.20 3.66 21.93
CA LEU A 267 -5.42 5.07 22.22
C LEU A 267 -6.92 5.41 22.18
N PRO A 268 -7.36 6.43 22.94
CA PRO A 268 -8.69 7.01 22.80
C PRO A 268 -8.92 7.53 21.37
N ASP A 269 -10.15 7.44 20.89
CA ASP A 269 -10.51 7.94 19.55
C ASP A 269 -10.23 9.44 19.40
N ASP A 270 -10.46 10.24 20.44
CA ASP A 270 -10.17 11.66 20.44
C ASP A 270 -8.68 11.95 20.17
N ASP A 271 -7.79 11.13 20.72
CA ASP A 271 -6.34 11.24 20.49
C ASP A 271 -5.95 10.81 19.08
N ILE A 272 -6.60 9.80 18.52
CA ILE A 272 -6.37 9.39 17.12
C ILE A 272 -6.84 10.50 16.17
N TRP A 273 -7.99 11.12 16.42
CA TRP A 273 -8.46 12.28 15.67
C TRP A 273 -7.50 13.48 15.83
N ALA A 274 -7.06 13.77 17.04
CA ALA A 274 -6.10 14.84 17.29
C ALA A 274 -4.80 14.63 16.50
N MET A 275 -4.26 13.40 16.47
CA MET A 275 -3.11 13.06 15.63
C MET A 275 -3.40 13.25 14.14
N ALA A 276 -4.60 12.92 13.68
CA ALA A 276 -4.99 13.16 12.29
C ALA A 276 -4.98 14.66 11.97
N TYR A 277 -5.47 15.51 12.84
CA TYR A 277 -5.39 16.97 12.70
C TYR A 277 -3.94 17.47 12.69
N TYR A 278 -3.10 16.96 13.57
CA TYR A 278 -1.69 17.34 13.62
C TYR A 278 -0.96 16.92 12.32
N VAL A 279 -1.10 15.67 11.91
CA VAL A 279 -0.52 15.19 10.64
C VAL A 279 -1.05 15.99 9.45
N ARG A 280 -2.34 16.32 9.44
CA ARG A 280 -2.92 17.17 8.38
C ARG A 280 -2.27 18.56 8.37
N SER A 281 -2.03 19.16 9.52
CA SER A 281 -1.36 20.47 9.61
C SER A 281 0.09 20.44 9.10
N LEU A 282 0.79 19.32 9.25
CA LEU A 282 2.12 19.11 8.66
C LEU A 282 2.05 18.96 7.14
N ILE A 283 1.05 18.23 6.64
CA ILE A 283 0.81 18.08 5.20
C ILE A 283 0.47 19.43 4.55
N ASP A 284 -0.25 20.31 5.25
CA ASP A 284 -0.57 21.66 4.77
C ASP A 284 0.69 22.53 4.56
N LEU A 285 1.78 22.22 5.25
CA LEU A 285 3.08 22.86 5.08
C LEU A 285 3.94 22.25 3.94
N LYS A 286 3.47 21.19 3.30
CA LYS A 286 4.25 20.45 2.31
C LYS A 286 4.77 21.34 1.18
N GLY A 287 6.11 21.34 1.01
CA GLY A 287 6.79 22.12 -0.01
C GLY A 287 6.84 23.63 0.24
N THR A 288 6.52 24.09 1.45
CA THR A 288 6.64 25.49 1.83
C THR A 288 8.03 25.79 2.42
N ARG A 289 8.45 27.05 2.29
CA ARG A 289 9.68 27.53 2.95
C ARG A 289 9.59 27.40 4.48
N GLU A 290 8.41 27.56 5.06
CA GLU A 290 8.20 27.42 6.51
C GLU A 290 8.59 26.04 7.00
N ALA A 291 8.22 24.97 6.25
CA ALA A 291 8.61 23.60 6.58
C ALA A 291 10.13 23.40 6.54
N ASP A 292 10.79 23.97 5.52
CA ASP A 292 12.25 23.86 5.40
C ASP A 292 12.96 24.64 6.51
N ASP A 293 12.59 25.89 6.76
CA ASP A 293 13.17 26.72 7.83
C ASP A 293 12.99 26.09 9.21
N ARG A 294 11.82 25.47 9.48
CA ARG A 294 11.55 24.76 10.73
C ARG A 294 12.48 23.57 10.90
N ARG A 295 12.60 22.74 9.87
CA ARG A 295 13.48 21.58 9.88
C ARG A 295 14.94 21.96 10.08
N ASP A 296 15.42 22.96 9.32
CA ASP A 296 16.81 23.42 9.39
C ASP A 296 17.16 23.92 10.79
N LYS A 297 16.25 24.64 11.44
CA LYS A 297 16.42 25.09 12.84
C LYS A 297 16.52 23.90 13.80
N LEU A 298 15.66 22.88 13.62
CA LEU A 298 15.64 21.69 14.48
C LEU A 298 16.92 20.85 14.29
N VAL A 299 17.37 20.68 13.04
CA VAL A 299 18.60 19.94 12.73
C VAL A 299 19.83 20.70 13.24
N ALA A 300 19.88 22.02 13.05
CA ALA A 300 20.99 22.85 13.57
C ALA A 300 21.12 22.77 15.11
N ALA A 301 20.00 22.63 15.82
CA ALA A 301 20.00 22.47 17.28
C ALA A 301 20.54 21.10 17.75
N LEU A 302 20.69 20.11 16.83
CA LEU A 302 21.36 18.83 17.14
C LEU A 302 22.89 18.92 17.09
N ALA A 303 23.44 19.89 16.33
CA ALA A 303 24.88 20.03 16.22
C ALA A 303 25.47 20.26 17.61
N PRO A 304 26.53 19.52 18.02
CA PRO A 304 27.18 19.78 19.28
C PRO A 304 27.63 21.24 19.27
N SER A 305 27.27 22.00 20.31
CA SER A 305 27.80 23.32 20.49
C SER A 305 29.34 23.21 20.48
N HIS A 306 29.96 23.59 19.37
CA HIS A 306 31.41 23.69 19.29
C HIS A 306 31.82 24.69 20.38
N GLY A 307 32.37 24.14 21.44
CA GLY A 307 32.78 24.92 22.59
C GLY A 307 33.68 26.07 22.17
N ALA A 308 33.18 27.27 22.32
CA ALA A 308 34.01 28.46 22.43
C ALA A 308 34.86 28.30 23.72
N GLY A 309 36.08 27.77 23.57
CA GLY A 309 36.92 27.59 24.77
C GLY A 309 38.22 26.85 24.53
N ALA A 310 38.98 27.17 23.51
CA ALA A 310 40.43 27.01 23.58
C ALA A 310 41.08 28.38 23.64
N LYS A 311 41.10 28.96 24.84
CA LYS A 311 42.08 30.00 25.15
C LYS A 311 43.41 29.29 25.34
N THR A 312 44.25 29.38 24.33
CA THR A 312 45.67 29.07 24.41
C THR A 312 46.30 30.11 25.36
N ASN A 313 46.85 29.65 26.46
CA ASN A 313 47.95 30.32 27.15
C ASN A 313 49.26 29.83 26.59
#